data_b969933abb02be1206c39f9c989f495a
#
_entry.id   b969933abb02be1206c39f9c989f495a
#
_cell.length_a   1.000
_cell.length_b   1.000
_cell.length_c   1.000
_cell.angle_alpha   90.00
_cell.angle_beta   90.00
_cell.angle_gamma   90.00
#
_symmetry.space_group_name_H-M   'P 1'
#
loop_
_entity.id
_entity.type
_entity.pdbx_description
1 polymer ?
#
loop_
_entity_poly.entity_id
_entity_poly.type
_entity_poly.pdbx_seq_one_letter_code
_entity_poly.pdbx_strand_id
1 'polypeptide(L)'
;EMCIRDSWIALDYCDYYRLTKKADYLKKAIALYEYIYSGWSDELGGGIFWCEQQKEAKHTCSNAPSTVLGVKLYRLTKDKKYLDKAKETYAWTRKHLCDPDDFLYWDNINLKGKVSKDKYAYNSGQMIQAGVLLYEETGDKDYLRDAQKTAAGTDAFFRSKADKKDPSVKVHKDMSWFNVILFRGFKALEKIDHNPTYVRAMAENALHAWRNYRDANGLLGRDWSGHNEEPYKWLLDNACLIELFAEIEK
;
A
#
# COMPACT_ATOMS: atom_id res chain seq x y z
N GLU A 1 0.86 -20.25 -4.86
CA GLU A 1 1.64 -19.14 -4.31
C GLU A 1 0.88 -17.83 -4.49
N MET A 2 1.08 -16.89 -3.58
CA MET A 2 0.30 -15.66 -3.55
C MET A 2 1.05 -14.51 -4.24
N CYS A 3 0.50 -13.96 -5.32
CA CYS A 3 1.10 -12.84 -6.05
C CYS A 3 1.36 -11.60 -5.17
N ILE A 4 0.61 -11.43 -4.08
CA ILE A 4 0.82 -10.34 -3.13
C ILE A 4 2.20 -10.39 -2.45
N ARG A 5 2.64 -11.55 -1.94
CA ARG A 5 3.95 -11.72 -1.28
C ARG A 5 5.08 -11.37 -2.23
N ASP A 6 4.99 -11.86 -3.47
CA ASP A 6 6.05 -11.73 -4.45
C ASP A 6 6.18 -10.28 -4.94
N SER A 7 5.06 -9.53 -5.00
CA SER A 7 5.08 -8.10 -5.32
C SER A 7 5.85 -7.29 -4.27
N TRP A 8 5.66 -7.57 -2.97
CA TRP A 8 6.36 -6.87 -1.89
C TRP A 8 7.87 -7.14 -1.93
N ILE A 9 8.27 -8.41 -2.10
CA ILE A 9 9.69 -8.80 -2.22
C ILE A 9 10.33 -8.15 -3.45
N ALA A 10 9.60 -8.06 -4.56
CA ALA A 10 10.11 -7.42 -5.78
C ALA A 10 10.34 -5.91 -5.60
N LEU A 11 9.46 -5.22 -4.83
CA LEU A 11 9.65 -3.81 -4.48
C LEU A 11 10.93 -3.61 -3.68
N ASP A 12 11.20 -4.46 -2.69
CA ASP A 12 12.42 -4.42 -1.90
C ASP A 12 13.67 -4.66 -2.77
N TYR A 13 13.63 -5.61 -3.72
CA TYR A 13 14.73 -5.81 -4.66
C TYR A 13 14.99 -4.59 -5.54
N CYS A 14 13.97 -3.86 -5.97
CA CYS A 14 14.15 -2.59 -6.68
C CYS A 14 14.90 -1.56 -5.82
N ASP A 15 14.53 -1.45 -4.53
CA ASP A 15 15.17 -0.51 -3.61
C ASP A 15 16.60 -0.95 -3.27
N TYR A 16 16.88 -2.24 -3.06
CA TYR A 16 18.22 -2.76 -2.89
C TYR A 16 19.10 -2.52 -4.12
N TYR A 17 18.56 -2.71 -5.32
CA TYR A 17 19.32 -2.36 -6.54
C TYR A 17 19.62 -0.86 -6.61
N ARG A 18 18.65 -0.01 -6.30
CA ARG A 18 18.85 1.44 -6.29
C ARG A 18 19.99 1.87 -5.36
N LEU A 19 20.07 1.24 -4.17
CA LEU A 19 21.06 1.55 -3.14
C LEU A 19 22.43 0.95 -3.45
N THR A 20 22.49 -0.32 -3.90
CA THR A 20 23.74 -1.10 -3.97
C THR A 20 24.33 -1.19 -5.38
N LYS A 21 23.51 -0.93 -6.41
CA LYS A 21 23.82 -1.14 -7.85
C LYS A 21 24.19 -2.59 -8.20
N LYS A 22 23.95 -3.57 -7.33
CA LYS A 22 24.22 -4.98 -7.60
C LYS A 22 23.17 -5.54 -8.56
N ALA A 23 23.58 -5.92 -9.78
CA ALA A 23 22.70 -6.37 -10.86
C ALA A 23 21.78 -7.54 -10.50
N ASP A 24 22.18 -8.40 -9.56
CA ASP A 24 21.38 -9.55 -9.15
C ASP A 24 20.05 -9.16 -8.51
N TYR A 25 19.98 -8.02 -7.80
CA TYR A 25 18.71 -7.54 -7.25
C TYR A 25 17.76 -7.11 -8.36
N LEU A 26 18.25 -6.41 -9.40
CA LEU A 26 17.41 -6.05 -10.53
C LEU A 26 16.91 -7.29 -11.29
N LYS A 27 17.79 -8.29 -11.52
CA LYS A 27 17.39 -9.56 -12.15
C LYS A 27 16.28 -10.26 -11.38
N LYS A 28 16.39 -10.30 -10.03
CA LYS A 28 15.37 -10.90 -9.16
C LYS A 28 14.06 -10.13 -9.19
N ALA A 29 14.11 -8.79 -9.18
CA ALA A 29 12.91 -7.95 -9.29
C ALA A 29 12.18 -8.19 -10.63
N ILE A 30 12.92 -8.28 -11.74
CA ILE A 30 12.37 -8.59 -13.06
C ILE A 30 11.75 -9.99 -13.10
N ALA A 31 12.46 -11.00 -12.58
CA ALA A 31 11.94 -12.38 -12.54
C ALA A 31 10.63 -12.48 -11.74
N LEU A 32 10.55 -11.79 -10.59
CA LEU A 32 9.31 -11.72 -9.81
C LEU A 32 8.22 -10.94 -10.54
N TYR A 33 8.55 -9.85 -11.24
CA TYR A 33 7.60 -9.13 -12.06
C TYR A 33 6.95 -10.04 -13.13
N GLU A 34 7.76 -10.79 -13.88
CA GLU A 34 7.26 -11.72 -14.90
C GLU A 34 6.36 -12.80 -14.26
N TYR A 35 6.76 -13.33 -13.11
CA TYR A 35 5.95 -14.28 -12.35
C TYR A 35 4.60 -13.68 -11.89
N ILE A 36 4.61 -12.47 -11.32
CA ILE A 36 3.38 -11.79 -10.87
C ILE A 36 2.43 -11.57 -12.05
N TYR A 37 2.97 -11.13 -13.19
CA TYR A 37 2.15 -10.85 -14.37
C TYR A 37 1.75 -12.12 -15.15
N SER A 38 2.28 -13.32 -14.83
CA SER A 38 1.71 -14.58 -15.29
C SER A 38 0.30 -14.81 -14.74
N GLY A 39 -0.03 -14.19 -13.60
CA GLY A 39 -1.38 -14.15 -13.05
C GLY A 39 -2.33 -13.13 -13.69
N TRP A 40 -1.90 -12.37 -14.71
CA TRP A 40 -2.77 -11.49 -15.47
C TRP A 40 -3.75 -12.30 -16.34
N SER A 41 -4.98 -11.86 -16.43
CA SER A 41 -5.94 -12.44 -17.38
C SER A 41 -6.90 -11.37 -17.90
N ASP A 42 -7.45 -11.61 -19.10
CA ASP A 42 -8.38 -10.68 -19.75
C ASP A 42 -9.83 -10.80 -19.23
N GLU A 43 -10.10 -11.77 -18.37
CA GLU A 43 -11.37 -11.84 -17.66
C GLU A 43 -11.59 -10.56 -16.85
N LEU A 44 -12.81 -10.02 -16.91
CA LEU A 44 -13.16 -8.70 -16.37
C LEU A 44 -12.35 -7.54 -17.02
N GLY A 45 -11.80 -7.75 -18.22
CA GLY A 45 -11.04 -6.74 -18.96
C GLY A 45 -9.65 -6.45 -18.38
N GLY A 46 -9.01 -7.43 -17.74
CA GLY A 46 -7.66 -7.31 -17.20
C GLY A 46 -7.54 -7.65 -15.73
N GLY A 47 -6.38 -7.35 -15.14
CA GLY A 47 -6.08 -7.51 -13.70
C GLY A 47 -5.43 -8.84 -13.34
N ILE A 48 -4.72 -8.84 -12.22
CA ILE A 48 -3.89 -9.94 -11.70
C ILE A 48 -4.69 -10.71 -10.64
N PHE A 49 -4.73 -12.03 -10.76
CA PHE A 49 -5.28 -12.92 -9.74
C PHE A 49 -4.49 -12.85 -8.44
N TRP A 50 -5.17 -13.04 -7.31
CA TRP A 50 -4.55 -13.08 -6.00
C TRP A 50 -3.67 -14.32 -5.79
N CYS A 51 -4.12 -15.46 -6.32
CA CYS A 51 -3.45 -16.74 -6.18
C CYS A 51 -3.38 -17.46 -7.53
N GLU A 52 -2.20 -17.89 -7.92
CA GLU A 52 -1.95 -18.57 -9.19
C GLU A 52 -2.67 -19.93 -9.27
N GLN A 53 -2.76 -20.64 -8.15
CA GLN A 53 -3.40 -21.95 -8.07
C GLN A 53 -4.93 -21.86 -7.91
N GLN A 54 -5.46 -20.71 -7.55
CA GLN A 54 -6.88 -20.47 -7.31
C GLN A 54 -7.32 -19.17 -7.99
N LYS A 55 -7.56 -19.26 -9.31
CA LYS A 55 -7.95 -18.10 -10.14
C LYS A 55 -9.42 -17.73 -9.96
N GLU A 56 -9.82 -17.39 -8.74
CA GLU A 56 -11.22 -17.10 -8.39
C GLU A 56 -11.53 -15.62 -8.28
N ALA A 57 -10.57 -14.81 -7.86
CA ALA A 57 -10.75 -13.39 -7.63
C ALA A 57 -9.48 -12.57 -7.90
N LYS A 58 -9.67 -11.32 -8.30
CA LYS A 58 -8.62 -10.33 -8.51
C LYS A 58 -8.69 -9.30 -7.38
N HIS A 59 -7.58 -9.14 -6.67
CA HIS A 59 -7.51 -8.34 -5.45
C HIS A 59 -6.76 -7.04 -5.66
N THR A 60 -7.14 -5.99 -4.92
CA THR A 60 -6.39 -4.74 -4.89
C THR A 60 -4.95 -4.97 -4.42
N CYS A 61 -4.76 -5.83 -3.42
CA CYS A 61 -3.44 -6.15 -2.86
C CYS A 61 -2.47 -6.86 -3.82
N SER A 62 -2.95 -7.41 -4.94
CA SER A 62 -2.09 -7.93 -6.01
C SER A 62 -1.83 -6.89 -7.09
N ASN A 63 -2.83 -6.11 -7.45
CA ASN A 63 -2.78 -5.17 -8.56
C ASN A 63 -2.10 -3.84 -8.20
N ALA A 64 -2.40 -3.27 -7.04
CA ALA A 64 -1.82 -1.99 -6.61
C ALA A 64 -0.28 -2.05 -6.45
N PRO A 65 0.32 -3.00 -5.70
CA PRO A 65 1.77 -3.10 -5.60
C PRO A 65 2.43 -3.47 -6.93
N SER A 66 1.76 -4.24 -7.80
CA SER A 66 2.27 -4.55 -9.14
C SER A 66 2.34 -3.30 -10.04
N THR A 67 1.41 -2.35 -9.87
CA THR A 67 1.50 -1.04 -10.51
C THR A 67 2.74 -0.28 -10.03
N VAL A 68 2.95 -0.20 -8.72
CA VAL A 68 4.14 0.45 -8.13
C VAL A 68 5.43 -0.20 -8.65
N LEU A 69 5.47 -1.53 -8.69
CA LEU A 69 6.60 -2.30 -9.20
C LEU A 69 6.91 -1.98 -10.67
N GLY A 70 5.87 -1.94 -11.52
CA GLY A 70 6.02 -1.58 -12.93
C GLY A 70 6.66 -0.20 -13.09
N VAL A 71 6.21 0.82 -12.36
CA VAL A 71 6.83 2.15 -12.42
C VAL A 71 8.27 2.14 -11.91
N LYS A 72 8.54 1.45 -10.79
CA LYS A 72 9.92 1.32 -10.28
C LYS A 72 10.84 0.64 -11.30
N LEU A 73 10.42 -0.45 -11.93
CA LEU A 73 11.19 -1.11 -12.98
C LEU A 73 11.42 -0.22 -14.20
N TYR A 74 10.40 0.53 -14.64
CA TYR A 74 10.58 1.53 -15.69
C TYR A 74 11.67 2.56 -15.33
N ARG A 75 11.66 3.08 -14.10
CA ARG A 75 12.69 4.02 -13.62
C ARG A 75 14.10 3.43 -13.68
N LEU A 76 14.23 2.16 -13.36
CA LEU A 76 15.52 1.46 -13.29
C LEU A 76 16.03 1.01 -14.67
N THR A 77 15.13 0.61 -15.58
CA THR A 77 15.49 -0.01 -16.88
C THR A 77 15.27 0.89 -18.08
N LYS A 78 14.38 1.91 -17.95
CA LYS A 78 13.85 2.75 -19.04
C LYS A 78 13.07 1.99 -20.11
N ASP A 79 12.72 0.73 -19.86
CA ASP A 79 11.88 -0.07 -20.75
C ASP A 79 10.40 0.30 -20.55
N LYS A 80 9.81 0.91 -21.59
CA LYS A 80 8.42 1.41 -21.57
C LYS A 80 7.37 0.34 -21.28
N LYS A 81 7.65 -0.92 -21.59
CA LYS A 81 6.70 -2.03 -21.32
C LYS A 81 6.23 -2.04 -19.87
N TYR A 82 7.13 -1.73 -18.91
CA TYR A 82 6.79 -1.70 -17.48
C TYR A 82 5.85 -0.53 -17.13
N LEU A 83 6.09 0.65 -17.71
CA LEU A 83 5.21 1.81 -17.49
C LEU A 83 3.85 1.62 -18.12
N ASP A 84 3.80 1.11 -19.34
CA ASP A 84 2.53 0.90 -20.07
C ASP A 84 1.67 -0.14 -19.34
N LYS A 85 2.28 -1.23 -18.87
CA LYS A 85 1.58 -2.25 -18.09
C LYS A 85 1.15 -1.74 -16.71
N ALA A 86 1.94 -0.88 -16.06
CA ALA A 86 1.57 -0.23 -14.81
C ALA A 86 0.33 0.67 -14.99
N LYS A 87 0.28 1.46 -16.06
CA LYS A 87 -0.89 2.30 -16.39
C LYS A 87 -2.16 1.45 -16.61
N GLU A 88 -2.03 0.36 -17.34
CA GLU A 88 -3.13 -0.58 -17.58
C GLU A 88 -3.64 -1.19 -16.26
N THR A 89 -2.72 -1.66 -15.41
CA THR A 89 -3.05 -2.27 -14.12
C THR A 89 -3.71 -1.25 -13.17
N TYR A 90 -3.20 -0.02 -13.13
CA TYR A 90 -3.80 1.08 -12.36
C TYR A 90 -5.22 1.37 -12.82
N ALA A 91 -5.41 1.55 -14.12
CA ALA A 91 -6.71 1.88 -14.70
C ALA A 91 -7.74 0.78 -14.42
N TRP A 92 -7.33 -0.49 -14.55
CA TRP A 92 -8.19 -1.63 -14.23
C TRP A 92 -8.58 -1.64 -12.74
N THR A 93 -7.60 -1.47 -11.84
CA THR A 93 -7.84 -1.48 -10.40
C THR A 93 -8.78 -0.35 -9.99
N ARG A 94 -8.53 0.86 -10.51
CA ARG A 94 -9.39 2.01 -10.25
C ARG A 94 -10.82 1.80 -10.74
N LYS A 95 -10.99 1.28 -11.95
CA LYS A 95 -12.30 1.04 -12.57
C LYS A 95 -13.14 0.04 -11.78
N HIS A 96 -12.53 -1.04 -11.29
CA HIS A 96 -13.26 -2.17 -10.72
C HIS A 96 -13.32 -2.19 -9.20
N LEU A 97 -12.35 -1.55 -8.52
CA LEU A 97 -12.16 -1.67 -7.09
C LEU A 97 -12.13 -0.34 -6.33
N CYS A 98 -12.22 0.81 -7.00
CA CYS A 98 -12.37 2.11 -6.32
C CYS A 98 -13.84 2.34 -5.94
N ASP A 99 -14.08 2.63 -4.67
CA ASP A 99 -15.39 3.08 -4.19
C ASP A 99 -15.63 4.53 -4.67
N PRO A 100 -16.70 4.81 -5.44
CA PRO A 100 -16.97 6.15 -5.92
C PRO A 100 -17.38 7.15 -4.84
N ASP A 101 -17.81 6.66 -3.67
CA ASP A 101 -18.35 7.51 -2.60
C ASP A 101 -17.23 8.12 -1.74
N ASP A 102 -16.16 7.37 -1.45
CA ASP A 102 -15.07 7.81 -0.58
C ASP A 102 -13.66 7.65 -1.17
N PHE A 103 -13.56 7.16 -2.41
CA PHE A 103 -12.30 6.93 -3.15
C PHE A 103 -11.34 5.91 -2.52
N LEU A 104 -11.81 5.12 -1.54
CA LEU A 104 -11.05 3.99 -1.01
C LEU A 104 -11.14 2.80 -1.95
N TYR A 105 -10.25 1.83 -1.75
CA TYR A 105 -10.23 0.64 -2.57
C TYR A 105 -10.79 -0.57 -1.83
N TRP A 106 -11.79 -1.21 -2.45
CA TRP A 106 -12.36 -2.48 -2.04
C TRP A 106 -11.34 -3.61 -2.15
N ASP A 107 -11.55 -4.68 -1.39
CA ASP A 107 -10.59 -5.79 -1.34
C ASP A 107 -10.46 -6.52 -2.66
N ASN A 108 -11.56 -7.04 -3.22
CA ASN A 108 -11.49 -7.87 -4.42
C ASN A 108 -12.79 -7.88 -5.25
N ILE A 109 -12.65 -8.41 -6.47
CA ILE A 109 -13.76 -8.76 -7.35
C ILE A 109 -13.58 -10.19 -7.83
N ASN A 110 -14.64 -11.02 -7.74
CA ASN A 110 -14.62 -12.38 -8.28
C ASN A 110 -14.97 -12.40 -9.78
N LEU A 111 -14.75 -13.52 -10.45
CA LEU A 111 -15.00 -13.67 -11.90
C LEU A 111 -16.48 -13.50 -12.31
N LYS A 112 -17.42 -13.55 -11.36
CA LYS A 112 -18.85 -13.25 -11.59
C LYS A 112 -19.17 -11.76 -11.47
N GLY A 113 -18.15 -10.90 -11.25
CA GLY A 113 -18.32 -9.46 -11.07
C GLY A 113 -18.81 -9.04 -9.68
N LYS A 114 -18.87 -9.96 -8.69
CA LYS A 114 -19.24 -9.61 -7.32
C LYS A 114 -18.04 -9.04 -6.58
N VAL A 115 -18.16 -7.82 -6.09
CA VAL A 115 -17.14 -7.10 -5.34
C VAL A 115 -17.27 -7.38 -3.84
N SER A 116 -16.16 -7.74 -3.17
CA SER A 116 -16.04 -7.68 -1.72
C SER A 116 -15.67 -6.25 -1.33
N LYS A 117 -16.58 -5.61 -0.59
CA LYS A 117 -16.46 -4.18 -0.24
C LYS A 117 -15.65 -3.92 1.04
N ASP A 118 -14.94 -4.92 1.54
CA ASP A 118 -14.01 -4.73 2.64
C ASP A 118 -12.92 -3.73 2.24
N LYS A 119 -12.51 -2.88 3.18
CA LYS A 119 -11.52 -1.84 2.97
C LYS A 119 -10.37 -2.03 3.94
N TYR A 120 -9.16 -2.05 3.41
CA TYR A 120 -7.92 -2.18 4.16
C TYR A 120 -6.99 -1.01 3.83
N ALA A 121 -6.33 -0.46 4.84
CA ALA A 121 -5.49 0.73 4.72
C ALA A 121 -4.38 0.56 3.67
N TYR A 122 -3.75 -0.61 3.62
CA TYR A 122 -2.66 -0.90 2.67
C TYR A 122 -3.11 -0.88 1.20
N ASN A 123 -4.35 -1.29 0.89
CA ASN A 123 -4.88 -1.25 -0.47
C ASN A 123 -4.93 0.19 -1.01
N SER A 124 -5.54 1.08 -0.23
CA SER A 124 -5.62 2.50 -0.60
C SER A 124 -4.25 3.17 -0.55
N GLY A 125 -3.40 2.82 0.42
CA GLY A 125 -2.04 3.33 0.53
C GLY A 125 -1.17 3.02 -0.69
N GLN A 126 -1.26 1.79 -1.22
CA GLN A 126 -0.55 1.42 -2.44
C GLN A 126 -1.10 2.13 -3.68
N MET A 127 -2.40 2.36 -3.76
CA MET A 127 -2.99 3.11 -4.88
C MET A 127 -2.64 4.59 -4.83
N ILE A 128 -2.53 5.20 -3.64
CA ILE A 128 -1.98 6.55 -3.49
C ILE A 128 -0.55 6.59 -4.04
N GLN A 129 0.32 5.66 -3.61
CA GLN A 129 1.70 5.59 -4.08
C GLN A 129 1.76 5.37 -5.60
N ALA A 130 0.95 4.46 -6.14
CA ALA A 130 0.89 4.18 -7.57
C ALA A 130 0.48 5.42 -8.38
N GLY A 131 -0.55 6.13 -7.94
CA GLY A 131 -1.00 7.37 -8.58
C GLY A 131 0.08 8.44 -8.59
N VAL A 132 0.75 8.66 -7.46
CA VAL A 132 1.87 9.62 -7.37
C VAL A 132 3.00 9.25 -8.33
N LEU A 133 3.43 7.98 -8.33
CA LEU A 133 4.52 7.52 -9.21
C LEU A 133 4.16 7.64 -10.69
N LEU A 134 2.91 7.35 -11.07
CA LEU A 134 2.43 7.52 -12.44
C LEU A 134 2.37 9.00 -12.83
N TYR A 135 1.94 9.89 -11.92
CA TYR A 135 1.98 11.33 -12.15
C TYR A 135 3.40 11.83 -12.42
N GLU A 136 4.38 11.41 -11.61
CA GLU A 136 5.78 11.80 -11.77
C GLU A 136 6.36 11.38 -13.15
N GLU A 137 5.95 10.22 -13.69
CA GLU A 137 6.45 9.72 -14.97
C GLU A 137 5.68 10.26 -16.20
N THR A 138 4.42 10.66 -16.02
CA THR A 138 3.54 11.01 -17.14
C THR A 138 3.19 12.51 -17.20
N GLY A 139 3.24 13.21 -16.07
CA GLY A 139 2.73 14.55 -15.91
C GLY A 139 1.19 14.66 -15.90
N ASP A 140 0.48 13.52 -15.98
CA ASP A 140 -0.98 13.49 -16.01
C ASP A 140 -1.55 13.74 -14.61
N LYS A 141 -2.19 14.91 -14.46
CA LYS A 141 -2.74 15.40 -13.19
C LYS A 141 -3.91 14.57 -12.67
N ASP A 142 -4.52 13.72 -13.48
CA ASP A 142 -5.61 12.85 -13.04
C ASP A 142 -5.11 11.85 -12.02
N TYR A 143 -3.91 11.29 -12.20
CA TYR A 143 -3.29 10.42 -11.21
C TYR A 143 -3.04 11.12 -9.87
N LEU A 144 -2.58 12.36 -9.88
CA LEU A 144 -2.36 13.14 -8.66
C LEU A 144 -3.68 13.44 -7.94
N ARG A 145 -4.71 13.88 -8.70
CA ARG A 145 -6.05 14.13 -8.12
C ARG A 145 -6.66 12.89 -7.49
N ASP A 146 -6.52 11.74 -8.15
CA ASP A 146 -6.99 10.47 -7.60
C ASP A 146 -6.26 10.10 -6.31
N ALA A 147 -4.93 10.25 -6.28
CA ALA A 147 -4.13 10.02 -5.07
C ALA A 147 -4.55 10.94 -3.91
N GLN A 148 -4.79 12.23 -4.19
CA GLN A 148 -5.24 13.20 -3.19
C GLN A 148 -6.63 12.86 -2.62
N LYS A 149 -7.59 12.49 -3.49
CA LYS A 149 -8.92 12.07 -3.06
C LYS A 149 -8.87 10.80 -2.21
N THR A 150 -8.09 9.81 -2.66
CA THR A 150 -7.89 8.57 -1.92
C THR A 150 -7.24 8.84 -0.56
N ALA A 151 -6.25 9.73 -0.47
CA ALA A 151 -5.60 10.09 0.79
C ALA A 151 -6.59 10.74 1.78
N ALA A 152 -7.40 11.67 1.30
CA ALA A 152 -8.41 12.33 2.14
C ALA A 152 -9.46 11.35 2.66
N GLY A 153 -10.01 10.50 1.77
CA GLY A 153 -10.98 9.47 2.17
C GLY A 153 -10.37 8.44 3.12
N THR A 154 -9.13 8.04 2.87
CA THR A 154 -8.41 7.06 3.69
C THR A 154 -8.15 7.58 5.11
N ASP A 155 -7.69 8.82 5.25
CA ASP A 155 -7.49 9.43 6.57
C ASP A 155 -8.81 9.53 7.34
N ALA A 156 -9.87 10.01 6.69
CA ALA A 156 -11.20 10.12 7.31
C ALA A 156 -11.76 8.76 7.77
N PHE A 157 -11.58 7.70 6.96
CA PHE A 157 -12.12 6.37 7.26
C PHE A 157 -11.30 5.61 8.29
N PHE A 158 -9.98 5.59 8.16
CA PHE A 158 -9.12 4.77 9.02
C PHE A 158 -8.72 5.48 10.32
N ARG A 159 -8.52 6.79 10.33
CA ARG A 159 -8.25 7.57 11.55
C ARG A 159 -9.55 7.92 12.29
N SER A 160 -10.29 6.90 12.69
CA SER A 160 -11.65 7.06 13.27
C SER A 160 -11.86 6.32 14.59
N LYS A 161 -10.93 5.42 14.98
CA LYS A 161 -11.09 4.64 16.22
C LYS A 161 -10.70 5.49 17.43
N ALA A 162 -11.63 5.60 18.39
CA ALA A 162 -11.33 6.31 19.63
C ALA A 162 -10.27 5.57 20.45
N ASP A 163 -9.35 6.32 21.05
CA ASP A 163 -8.36 5.77 21.96
C ASP A 163 -9.01 5.37 23.30
N LYS A 164 -8.54 4.29 23.94
CA LYS A 164 -9.10 3.74 25.19
C LYS A 164 -8.87 4.68 26.37
N LYS A 165 -7.69 5.33 26.47
CA LYS A 165 -7.34 6.21 27.58
C LYS A 165 -7.86 7.62 27.38
N ASP A 166 -7.90 8.10 26.14
CA ASP A 166 -8.42 9.40 25.76
C ASP A 166 -9.32 9.33 24.52
N PRO A 167 -10.64 9.16 24.69
CA PRO A 167 -11.57 9.03 23.56
C PRO A 167 -11.64 10.26 22.62
N SER A 168 -11.07 11.41 23.01
CA SER A 168 -10.96 12.56 22.13
C SER A 168 -9.90 12.36 21.04
N VAL A 169 -8.91 11.49 21.30
CA VAL A 169 -7.88 11.10 20.33
C VAL A 169 -8.45 10.05 19.38
N LYS A 170 -8.30 10.29 18.08
CA LYS A 170 -8.67 9.33 17.03
C LYS A 170 -7.41 8.72 16.43
N VAL A 171 -7.34 7.39 16.43
CA VAL A 171 -6.20 6.65 15.89
C VAL A 171 -6.60 5.83 14.68
N HIS A 172 -5.62 5.44 13.89
CA HIS A 172 -5.81 4.55 12.74
C HIS A 172 -6.20 3.15 13.23
N LYS A 173 -7.31 2.64 12.71
CA LYS A 173 -7.98 1.42 13.21
C LYS A 173 -7.48 0.11 12.63
N ASP A 174 -6.63 0.17 11.62
CA ASP A 174 -6.12 -1.03 10.95
C ASP A 174 -4.83 -1.56 11.60
N MET A 175 -4.37 -2.75 11.17
CA MET A 175 -3.16 -3.37 11.69
C MET A 175 -1.92 -2.51 11.42
N SER A 176 -0.92 -2.60 12.31
CA SER A 176 0.30 -1.78 12.24
C SER A 176 0.97 -1.83 10.85
N TRP A 177 1.17 -3.03 10.27
CA TRP A 177 1.82 -3.13 8.97
C TRP A 177 0.94 -2.61 7.82
N PHE A 178 -0.40 -2.64 7.92
CA PHE A 178 -1.30 -2.01 6.97
C PHE A 178 -1.16 -0.48 7.01
N ASN A 179 -1.09 0.07 8.22
CA ASN A 179 -0.90 1.50 8.44
C ASN A 179 0.46 1.98 7.92
N VAL A 180 1.52 1.17 8.05
CA VAL A 180 2.85 1.55 7.51
C VAL A 180 2.85 1.57 5.98
N ILE A 181 2.16 0.66 5.33
CA ILE A 181 1.99 0.73 3.87
C ILE A 181 1.20 1.98 3.46
N LEU A 182 0.16 2.34 4.20
CA LEU A 182 -0.56 3.60 3.99
C LEU A 182 0.37 4.80 4.17
N PHE A 183 1.22 4.77 5.20
CA PHE A 183 2.21 5.81 5.44
C PHE A 183 3.17 6.02 4.27
N ARG A 184 3.62 4.94 3.61
CA ARG A 184 4.42 5.04 2.37
C ARG A 184 3.67 5.81 1.26
N GLY A 185 2.36 5.58 1.13
CA GLY A 185 1.51 6.33 0.20
C GLY A 185 1.42 7.81 0.56
N PHE A 186 1.17 8.14 1.82
CA PHE A 186 1.13 9.52 2.31
C PHE A 186 2.47 10.23 2.13
N LYS A 187 3.59 9.58 2.43
CA LYS A 187 4.93 10.13 2.20
C LYS A 187 5.23 10.40 0.73
N ALA A 188 4.79 9.51 -0.15
CA ALA A 188 4.92 9.74 -1.59
C ALA A 188 4.13 10.98 -2.04
N LEU A 189 2.89 11.12 -1.55
CA LEU A 189 2.02 12.25 -1.88
C LEU A 189 2.56 13.57 -1.34
N GLU A 190 2.99 13.62 -0.07
CA GLU A 190 3.56 14.80 0.57
C GLU A 190 4.75 15.40 -0.21
N LYS A 191 5.59 14.53 -0.80
CA LYS A 191 6.73 14.99 -1.62
C LYS A 191 6.31 15.80 -2.84
N ILE A 192 5.09 15.60 -3.32
CA ILE A 192 4.57 16.25 -4.54
C ILE A 192 3.66 17.44 -4.21
N ASP A 193 2.74 17.29 -3.27
CA ASP A 193 1.76 18.32 -2.96
C ASP A 193 2.14 19.17 -1.73
N HIS A 194 3.22 18.83 -1.05
CA HIS A 194 3.75 19.52 0.13
C HIS A 194 2.74 19.64 1.27
N ASN A 195 1.75 18.73 1.33
CA ASN A 195 0.74 18.69 2.39
C ASN A 195 1.16 17.67 3.47
N PRO A 196 1.65 18.10 4.65
CA PRO A 196 2.14 17.20 5.70
C PRO A 196 1.01 16.59 6.55
N THR A 197 -0.24 16.93 6.30
CA THR A 197 -1.37 16.60 7.18
C THR A 197 -1.46 15.11 7.50
N TYR A 198 -1.41 14.26 6.48
CA TYR A 198 -1.61 12.82 6.63
C TYR A 198 -0.39 12.13 7.25
N VAL A 199 0.80 12.53 6.82
CA VAL A 199 2.08 12.01 7.37
C VAL A 199 2.19 12.37 8.85
N ARG A 200 1.92 13.64 9.21
CA ARG A 200 1.94 14.09 10.59
C ARG A 200 0.91 13.35 11.46
N ALA A 201 -0.33 13.22 10.99
CA ALA A 201 -1.37 12.52 11.74
C ALA A 201 -1.01 11.04 12.00
N MET A 202 -0.46 10.34 11.00
CA MET A 202 -0.01 8.95 11.16
C MET A 202 1.18 8.86 12.14
N ALA A 203 2.14 9.76 12.03
CA ALA A 203 3.30 9.83 12.93
C ALA A 203 2.86 10.08 14.39
N GLU A 204 1.98 11.04 14.62
CA GLU A 204 1.42 11.34 15.93
C GLU A 204 0.66 10.15 16.52
N ASN A 205 -0.13 9.44 15.71
CA ASN A 205 -0.84 8.23 16.14
C ASN A 205 0.12 7.09 16.52
N ALA A 206 1.16 6.84 15.73
CA ALA A 206 2.15 5.81 16.03
C ALA A 206 2.92 6.13 17.32
N LEU A 207 3.32 7.40 17.50
CA LEU A 207 3.98 7.86 18.73
C LEU A 207 3.06 7.80 19.94
N HIS A 208 1.76 8.14 19.77
CA HIS A 208 0.76 8.00 20.83
C HIS A 208 0.62 6.54 21.26
N ALA A 209 0.45 5.63 20.31
CA ALA A 209 0.36 4.19 20.60
C ALA A 209 1.64 3.67 21.27
N TRP A 210 2.80 4.04 20.78
CA TRP A 210 4.09 3.68 21.38
C TRP A 210 4.22 4.12 22.84
N ARG A 211 3.84 5.35 23.16
CA ARG A 211 3.93 5.90 24.51
C ARG A 211 2.96 5.23 25.49
N ASN A 212 1.77 4.85 25.02
CA ASN A 212 0.67 4.42 25.86
C ASN A 212 0.47 2.90 25.95
N TYR A 213 0.90 2.13 24.93
CA TYR A 213 0.47 0.73 24.76
C TYR A 213 1.61 -0.25 24.44
N ARG A 214 2.87 0.19 24.36
CA ARG A 214 3.99 -0.74 24.25
C ARG A 214 4.11 -1.56 25.54
N ASP A 215 4.52 -2.82 25.40
CA ASP A 215 4.81 -3.70 26.52
C ASP A 215 6.18 -3.39 27.18
N ALA A 216 6.54 -4.15 28.24
CA ALA A 216 7.80 -3.99 28.96
C ALA A 216 9.04 -4.26 28.08
N ASN A 217 8.90 -5.00 26.96
CA ASN A 217 9.96 -5.26 26.01
C ASN A 217 10.03 -4.19 24.89
N GLY A 218 9.18 -3.17 24.95
CA GLY A 218 9.10 -2.12 23.95
C GLY A 218 8.34 -2.54 22.68
N LEU A 219 7.54 -3.62 22.70
CA LEU A 219 6.79 -4.10 21.55
C LEU A 219 5.35 -3.58 21.56
N LEU A 220 4.86 -3.18 20.38
CA LEU A 220 3.51 -2.69 20.20
C LEU A 220 2.61 -3.79 19.60
N GLY A 221 1.35 -3.84 20.03
CA GLY A 221 0.31 -4.68 19.43
C GLY A 221 -0.21 -4.09 18.11
N ARG A 222 -1.11 -4.82 17.46
CA ARG A 222 -1.75 -4.39 16.21
C ARG A 222 -2.69 -3.21 16.39
N ASP A 223 -3.34 -3.15 17.55
CA ASP A 223 -4.34 -2.14 17.88
C ASP A 223 -3.71 -0.93 18.56
N TRP A 224 -3.62 0.17 17.85
CA TRP A 224 -3.07 1.43 18.35
C TRP A 224 -4.01 2.16 19.33
N SER A 225 -5.28 1.75 19.42
CA SER A 225 -6.25 2.36 20.32
C SER A 225 -6.24 1.77 21.74
N GLY A 226 -5.53 0.69 21.97
CA GLY A 226 -5.43 0.02 23.26
C GLY A 226 -6.66 -0.76 23.69
N HIS A 227 -7.70 -0.89 22.85
CA HIS A 227 -8.89 -1.66 23.21
C HIS A 227 -8.65 -3.17 23.18
N ASN A 228 -7.78 -3.65 22.31
CA ASN A 228 -7.46 -5.06 22.18
C ASN A 228 -6.04 -5.32 22.68
N GLU A 229 -5.93 -6.08 23.75
CA GLU A 229 -4.65 -6.57 24.27
C GLU A 229 -4.38 -7.95 23.65
N GLU A 230 -3.41 -7.98 22.73
CA GLU A 230 -2.98 -9.23 22.11
C GLU A 230 -1.87 -9.88 22.94
N PRO A 231 -1.98 -11.19 23.27
CA PRO A 231 -0.95 -11.88 24.05
C PRO A 231 0.36 -12.05 23.26
N TYR A 232 0.28 -11.98 21.92
CA TYR A 232 1.43 -12.13 21.04
C TYR A 232 1.69 -10.84 20.27
N LYS A 233 2.96 -10.44 20.18
CA LYS A 233 3.40 -9.31 19.37
C LYS A 233 4.01 -9.86 18.07
N TRP A 234 3.43 -9.54 16.94
CA TRP A 234 3.89 -10.04 15.66
C TRP A 234 5.16 -9.31 15.21
N LEU A 235 6.13 -10.10 14.73
CA LEU A 235 7.37 -9.56 14.17
C LEU A 235 7.11 -8.60 13.01
N LEU A 236 6.18 -8.93 12.12
CA LEU A 236 5.84 -8.09 10.97
C LEU A 236 5.35 -6.70 11.40
N ASP A 237 4.45 -6.63 12.38
CA ASP A 237 3.92 -5.35 12.87
C ASP A 237 5.03 -4.49 13.48
N ASN A 238 5.93 -5.09 14.27
CA ASN A 238 7.01 -4.35 14.92
C ASN A 238 8.15 -3.97 13.95
N ALA A 239 8.47 -4.82 12.98
CA ALA A 239 9.43 -4.49 11.92
C ALA A 239 8.95 -3.29 11.07
N CYS A 240 7.67 -3.27 10.72
CA CYS A 240 7.06 -2.14 10.01
C CYS A 240 7.09 -0.84 10.82
N LEU A 241 6.89 -0.92 12.15
CA LEU A 241 6.99 0.25 13.03
C LEU A 241 8.41 0.83 13.08
N ILE A 242 9.45 -0.02 13.00
CA ILE A 242 10.85 0.46 12.88
C ILE A 242 11.02 1.31 11.63
N GLU A 243 10.46 0.88 10.50
CA GLU A 243 10.46 1.66 9.26
C GLU A 243 9.76 3.01 9.45
N LEU A 244 8.55 3.00 10.04
CA LEU A 244 7.77 4.22 10.25
C LEU A 244 8.53 5.20 11.14
N PHE A 245 9.08 4.75 12.27
CA PHE A 245 9.83 5.62 13.17
C PHE A 245 11.12 6.16 12.54
N ALA A 246 11.85 5.35 11.77
CA ALA A 246 13.03 5.82 11.04
C ALA A 246 12.71 6.89 9.97
N GLU A 247 11.49 6.92 9.44
CA GLU A 247 11.05 7.92 8.48
C GLU A 247 10.49 9.21 9.13
N ILE A 248 10.06 9.15 10.41
CA ILE A 248 9.59 10.33 11.17
C ILE A 248 10.77 11.19 11.65
N GLU A 249 11.89 10.55 11.98
CA GLU A 249 13.09 11.24 12.50
C GLU A 249 13.90 12.00 11.44
N LYS A 250 13.54 11.89 10.17
CA LYS A 250 14.18 12.59 9.05
C LYS A 250 13.50 13.92 8.76
#